data_615b0661d1c898011ce2df9a99f1b3de
#
_entry.id   615b0661d1c898011ce2df9a99f1b3de
#
_cell.length_a   1.000
_cell.length_b   1.000
_cell.length_c   1.000
_cell.angle_alpha   90.00
_cell.angle_beta   90.00
_cell.angle_gamma   90.00
#
_symmetry.space_group_name_H-M   'P 1'
#
loop_
_entity.id
_entity.type
_entity.pdbx_description
1 polymer ?
#
loop_
_entity_poly.entity_id
_entity_poly.type
_entity_poly.pdbx_seq_one_letter_code
_entity_poly.pdbx_strand_id
1 'polypeptide(L)'
;MNFIIVIYELFRMLFFGIQKGIFYKPNGVKLASYLESLGPIFTKFGQLLSTRTDILDVETAKDLESLTDSCKPFNVETLKKIVESELGDSIENIFESFDEKPLAAASLAQVHSATLSNGDHVVVKVLRPNIHKKVKRNLRLLKSAAKIFSYIYSESYRLKPNEVVRDYESTILKELDLKLEASNTNLTRKNFLNSNELYIPEVYWDLTTSNVMVLEKIDGIPCTDIEQIEKYGINKKILAENGVMIFLNQVFRDNFFHADMHPGNIFVSKNNVENPGYIAVDCAITGSLSNEERYILARMLQSVLKQNYKALANLFISSGWVKADTNNIELENTLRACCEPIFEKPLSEIEFGKLLLYLFQSTRQYGLSLQTSLVLLQKTLIHIEGMGRQIYPELDFWGIAEPYLDNWLNEQFSPLKLKDYIIENKEDILLKASEIPAIIFETLDEIRSFSNNKNADALKANELEIQLSKQKNINRVFGIGIIVIITIMLIVN
;
A
#
# COMPACT_ATOMS: atom_id res chain seq x y z
N MET A 1 -8.24 33.52 2.41
CA MET A 1 -9.09 33.35 1.21
C MET A 1 -10.43 33.96 1.54
N ASN A 2 -10.91 34.90 0.72
CA ASN A 2 -12.17 35.59 0.98
C ASN A 2 -13.33 34.57 1.01
N PHE A 3 -14.20 34.68 2.00
CA PHE A 3 -15.43 33.87 2.14
C PHE A 3 -16.22 33.78 0.83
N ILE A 4 -16.25 34.85 0.05
CA ILE A 4 -16.86 34.95 -1.27
C ILE A 4 -16.29 33.93 -2.26
N ILE A 5 -14.96 33.69 -2.26
CA ILE A 5 -14.33 32.72 -3.17
C ILE A 5 -14.74 31.28 -2.83
N VAL A 6 -14.85 30.96 -1.57
CA VAL A 6 -15.32 29.62 -1.12
C VAL A 6 -16.76 29.40 -1.57
N ILE A 7 -17.62 30.38 -1.37
CA ILE A 7 -19.02 30.31 -1.81
C ILE A 7 -19.11 30.15 -3.33
N TYR A 8 -18.36 30.94 -4.09
CA TYR A 8 -18.33 30.83 -5.57
C TYR A 8 -17.89 29.43 -6.04
N GLU A 9 -16.84 28.88 -5.44
CA GLU A 9 -16.37 27.55 -5.81
C GLU A 9 -17.35 26.44 -5.40
N LEU A 10 -18.03 26.58 -4.25
CA LEU A 10 -19.09 25.65 -3.86
C LEU A 10 -20.30 25.72 -4.82
N PHE A 11 -20.68 26.93 -5.26
CA PHE A 11 -21.70 27.09 -6.30
C PHE A 11 -21.25 26.48 -7.62
N ARG A 12 -19.99 26.62 -8.01
CA ARG A 12 -19.43 26.00 -9.20
C ARG A 12 -19.51 24.46 -9.11
N MET A 13 -19.12 23.89 -7.97
CA MET A 13 -19.25 22.46 -7.73
C MET A 13 -20.71 21.99 -7.82
N LEU A 14 -21.63 22.72 -7.22
CA LEU A 14 -23.06 22.43 -7.30
C LEU A 14 -23.56 22.51 -8.74
N PHE A 15 -23.19 23.55 -9.49
CA PHE A 15 -23.58 23.73 -10.89
C PHE A 15 -23.09 22.56 -11.76
N PHE A 16 -21.83 22.19 -11.67
CA PHE A 16 -21.30 21.04 -12.40
C PHE A 16 -21.96 19.72 -11.96
N GLY A 17 -22.26 19.55 -10.66
CA GLY A 17 -22.96 18.39 -10.15
C GLY A 17 -24.38 18.26 -10.74
N ILE A 18 -25.10 19.38 -10.88
CA ILE A 18 -26.42 19.42 -11.56
C ILE A 18 -26.26 19.09 -13.03
N GLN A 19 -25.31 19.75 -13.73
CA GLN A 19 -25.06 19.55 -15.16
C GLN A 19 -24.68 18.11 -15.50
N LYS A 20 -23.88 17.44 -14.64
CA LYS A 20 -23.49 16.03 -14.80
C LYS A 20 -24.55 15.06 -14.26
N GLY A 21 -25.64 15.57 -13.71
CA GLY A 21 -26.75 14.75 -13.19
C GLY A 21 -26.38 13.87 -12.00
N ILE A 22 -25.38 14.28 -11.19
CA ILE A 22 -24.90 13.51 -10.05
C ILE A 22 -25.96 13.43 -8.94
N PHE A 23 -26.80 14.46 -8.82
CA PHE A 23 -27.90 14.51 -7.87
C PHE A 23 -29.15 13.78 -8.35
N TYR A 24 -29.17 13.36 -9.63
CA TYR A 24 -30.26 12.65 -10.24
C TYR A 24 -29.80 11.30 -10.78
N LYS A 25 -29.98 10.22 -10.02
CA LYS A 25 -29.44 8.88 -10.28
C LYS A 25 -27.90 8.88 -10.35
N PRO A 26 -27.22 9.01 -9.20
CA PRO A 26 -25.77 8.94 -9.15
C PRO A 26 -25.29 7.56 -9.62
N ASN A 27 -24.21 7.53 -10.40
CA ASN A 27 -23.44 6.35 -10.72
C ASN A 27 -21.96 6.72 -10.88
N GLY A 28 -21.08 5.72 -10.94
CA GLY A 28 -19.63 5.95 -10.99
C GLY A 28 -19.18 6.74 -12.22
N VAL A 29 -19.77 6.47 -13.41
CA VAL A 29 -19.46 7.20 -14.66
C VAL A 29 -19.74 8.69 -14.53
N LYS A 30 -20.89 9.05 -13.96
CA LYS A 30 -21.24 10.47 -13.73
C LYS A 30 -20.32 11.09 -12.69
N LEU A 31 -19.95 10.35 -11.65
CA LEU A 31 -19.02 10.82 -10.63
C LEU A 31 -17.64 11.08 -11.24
N ALA A 32 -17.12 10.15 -12.05
CA ALA A 32 -15.86 10.34 -12.78
C ALA A 32 -15.92 11.61 -13.65
N SER A 33 -16.91 11.74 -14.51
CA SER A 33 -17.08 12.91 -15.37
C SER A 33 -17.27 14.23 -14.60
N TYR A 34 -17.89 14.17 -13.43
CA TYR A 34 -18.01 15.31 -12.53
C TYR A 34 -16.64 15.72 -11.95
N LEU A 35 -15.87 14.77 -11.43
CA LEU A 35 -14.55 15.05 -10.87
C LEU A 35 -13.59 15.61 -11.94
N GLU A 36 -13.60 15.07 -13.15
CA GLU A 36 -12.83 15.61 -14.28
C GLU A 36 -13.18 17.08 -14.57
N SER A 37 -14.49 17.42 -14.56
CA SER A 37 -14.95 18.78 -14.82
C SER A 37 -14.48 19.80 -13.78
N LEU A 38 -14.19 19.36 -12.56
CA LEU A 38 -13.64 20.18 -11.47
C LEU A 38 -12.13 20.40 -11.59
N GLY A 39 -11.45 19.56 -12.37
CA GLY A 39 -10.03 19.70 -12.70
C GLY A 39 -9.11 18.67 -12.04
N PRO A 40 -7.78 18.73 -12.37
CA PRO A 40 -6.83 17.64 -12.12
C PRO A 40 -6.74 17.16 -10.65
N ILE A 41 -6.87 18.06 -9.69
CA ILE A 41 -6.80 17.72 -8.26
C ILE A 41 -8.02 16.89 -7.83
N PHE A 42 -9.20 17.16 -8.43
CA PHE A 42 -10.40 16.35 -8.18
C PHE A 42 -10.37 15.03 -8.94
N THR A 43 -9.77 15.01 -10.14
CA THR A 43 -9.48 13.76 -10.88
C THR A 43 -8.61 12.83 -10.02
N LYS A 44 -7.54 13.34 -9.45
CA LYS A 44 -6.65 12.59 -8.56
C LYS A 44 -7.35 12.15 -7.25
N PHE A 45 -8.25 12.97 -6.72
CA PHE A 45 -9.13 12.56 -5.63
C PHE A 45 -10.02 11.38 -6.01
N GLY A 46 -10.57 11.38 -7.23
CA GLY A 46 -11.34 10.26 -7.78
C GLY A 46 -10.51 8.98 -7.94
N GLN A 47 -9.27 9.10 -8.39
CA GLN A 47 -8.33 7.97 -8.46
C GLN A 47 -8.03 7.37 -7.07
N LEU A 48 -7.89 8.21 -6.02
CA LEU A 48 -7.78 7.71 -4.67
C LEU A 48 -9.08 7.05 -4.20
N LEU A 49 -10.24 7.62 -4.51
CA LEU A 49 -11.52 7.03 -4.18
C LEU A 49 -11.72 5.66 -4.83
N SER A 50 -11.23 5.43 -6.07
CA SER A 50 -11.33 4.13 -6.74
C SER A 50 -10.66 3.00 -5.97
N THR A 51 -9.65 3.31 -5.17
CA THR A 51 -8.96 2.33 -4.32
C THR A 51 -9.73 1.98 -3.04
N ARG A 52 -10.71 2.79 -2.64
CA ARG A 52 -11.47 2.65 -1.40
C ARG A 52 -12.67 1.71 -1.57
N THR A 53 -12.37 0.45 -1.90
CA THR A 53 -13.38 -0.61 -2.02
C THR A 53 -14.03 -0.96 -0.69
N ASP A 54 -13.49 -0.48 0.43
CA ASP A 54 -14.10 -0.50 1.76
C ASP A 54 -15.30 0.47 1.87
N ILE A 55 -15.36 1.51 1.04
CA ILE A 55 -16.37 2.57 1.06
C ILE A 55 -17.29 2.48 -0.16
N LEU A 56 -16.72 2.34 -1.37
CA LEU A 56 -17.44 2.28 -2.63
C LEU A 56 -17.81 0.85 -3.01
N ASP A 57 -18.86 0.71 -3.81
CA ASP A 57 -19.14 -0.54 -4.49
C ASP A 57 -18.15 -0.76 -5.65
N VAL A 58 -18.01 -2.02 -6.08
CA VAL A 58 -17.02 -2.43 -7.09
C VAL A 58 -17.23 -1.72 -8.44
N GLU A 59 -18.48 -1.50 -8.83
CA GLU A 59 -18.83 -0.87 -10.11
C GLU A 59 -18.41 0.61 -10.10
N THR A 60 -18.77 1.34 -9.06
CA THR A 60 -18.37 2.74 -8.88
C THR A 60 -16.84 2.88 -8.78
N ALA A 61 -16.17 1.99 -8.06
CA ALA A 61 -14.71 1.99 -7.95
C ALA A 61 -14.05 1.80 -9.33
N LYS A 62 -14.52 0.84 -10.11
CA LYS A 62 -14.06 0.57 -11.48
C LYS A 62 -14.29 1.75 -12.43
N ASP A 63 -15.45 2.39 -12.35
CA ASP A 63 -15.74 3.58 -13.16
C ASP A 63 -14.76 4.72 -12.86
N LEU A 64 -14.37 4.89 -11.59
CA LEU A 64 -13.38 5.89 -11.17
C LEU A 64 -11.93 5.55 -11.57
N GLU A 65 -11.60 4.27 -11.78
CA GLU A 65 -10.28 3.87 -12.31
C GLU A 65 -10.05 4.37 -13.74
N SER A 66 -11.12 4.66 -14.49
CA SER A 66 -11.02 5.23 -15.83
C SER A 66 -10.47 6.66 -15.86
N LEU A 67 -10.40 7.34 -14.72
CA LEU A 67 -9.88 8.69 -14.58
C LEU A 67 -8.39 8.74 -14.94
N THR A 68 -8.04 9.53 -15.96
CA THR A 68 -6.66 9.68 -16.42
C THR A 68 -5.99 10.91 -15.85
N ASP A 69 -4.70 10.83 -15.59
CA ASP A 69 -3.88 11.93 -15.06
C ASP A 69 -3.28 12.83 -16.14
N SER A 70 -3.64 12.63 -17.42
CA SER A 70 -3.12 13.38 -18.55
C SER A 70 -3.66 14.82 -18.58
N CYS A 71 -2.75 15.78 -18.62
CA CYS A 71 -3.06 17.20 -18.64
C CYS A 71 -2.32 17.93 -19.77
N LYS A 72 -2.88 19.06 -20.23
CA LYS A 72 -2.17 19.91 -21.20
C LYS A 72 -0.86 20.42 -20.59
N PRO A 73 0.24 20.42 -21.38
CA PRO A 73 1.50 21.03 -20.95
C PRO A 73 1.33 22.50 -20.57
N PHE A 74 2.12 22.95 -19.60
CA PHE A 74 2.26 24.39 -19.33
C PHE A 74 3.40 25.01 -20.16
N ASN A 75 3.43 26.32 -20.22
CA ASN A 75 4.32 27.06 -21.11
C ASN A 75 5.81 26.83 -20.80
N VAL A 76 6.62 26.66 -21.84
CA VAL A 76 8.07 26.40 -21.80
C VAL A 76 8.85 27.52 -21.10
N GLU A 77 8.50 28.77 -21.34
CA GLU A 77 9.16 29.91 -20.69
C GLU A 77 8.97 29.87 -19.16
N THR A 78 7.78 29.42 -18.73
CA THR A 78 7.51 29.24 -17.29
C THR A 78 8.30 28.07 -16.74
N LEU A 79 8.42 26.98 -17.50
CA LEU A 79 9.24 25.83 -17.16
C LEU A 79 10.70 26.22 -16.94
N LYS A 80 11.30 26.92 -17.93
CA LYS A 80 12.70 27.39 -17.86
C LYS A 80 12.92 28.23 -16.60
N LYS A 81 12.06 29.21 -16.33
CA LYS A 81 12.14 30.05 -15.13
C LYS A 81 12.08 29.24 -13.83
N ILE A 82 11.27 28.19 -13.77
CA ILE A 82 11.20 27.33 -12.58
C ILE A 82 12.51 26.57 -12.41
N VAL A 83 13.00 25.90 -13.47
CA VAL A 83 14.24 25.11 -13.43
C VAL A 83 15.43 25.99 -13.05
N GLU A 84 15.61 27.14 -13.71
CA GLU A 84 16.68 28.09 -13.43
C GLU A 84 16.62 28.66 -12.00
N SER A 85 15.41 29.01 -11.54
CA SER A 85 15.22 29.52 -10.17
C SER A 85 15.51 28.46 -9.09
N GLU A 86 15.20 27.19 -9.38
CA GLU A 86 15.37 26.09 -8.42
C GLU A 86 16.83 25.56 -8.41
N LEU A 87 17.48 25.52 -9.57
CA LEU A 87 18.84 24.99 -9.70
C LEU A 87 19.93 26.07 -9.60
N GLY A 88 19.54 27.34 -9.70
CA GLY A 88 20.43 28.49 -9.45
C GLY A 88 21.34 28.85 -10.63
N ASP A 89 21.15 28.26 -11.80
CA ASP A 89 21.89 28.58 -13.04
C ASP A 89 20.98 28.48 -14.27
N SER A 90 21.44 28.98 -15.41
CA SER A 90 20.68 28.90 -16.65
C SER A 90 20.59 27.47 -17.18
N ILE A 91 19.52 27.16 -17.92
CA ILE A 91 19.33 25.82 -18.49
C ILE A 91 20.51 25.45 -19.43
N GLU A 92 21.01 26.40 -20.19
CA GLU A 92 22.12 26.22 -21.13
C GLU A 92 23.47 25.90 -20.43
N ASN A 93 23.63 26.30 -19.17
CA ASN A 93 24.82 25.98 -18.38
C ASN A 93 24.71 24.62 -17.70
N ILE A 94 23.50 24.22 -17.29
CA ILE A 94 23.26 22.96 -16.59
C ILE A 94 23.19 21.78 -17.56
N PHE A 95 22.50 21.98 -18.69
CA PHE A 95 22.22 20.94 -19.67
C PHE A 95 22.89 21.28 -21.00
N GLU A 96 23.56 20.30 -21.64
CA GLU A 96 24.04 20.37 -23.01
C GLU A 96 22.86 20.49 -24.00
N SER A 97 21.78 19.76 -23.74
CA SER A 97 20.52 19.83 -24.47
C SER A 97 19.31 19.68 -23.57
N PHE A 98 18.23 20.38 -23.88
CA PHE A 98 16.99 20.32 -23.15
C PHE A 98 15.80 20.32 -24.13
N ASP A 99 15.00 19.23 -24.10
CA ASP A 99 13.83 19.08 -24.94
C ASP A 99 12.66 19.94 -24.42
N GLU A 100 12.24 20.93 -25.21
CA GLU A 100 11.10 21.78 -24.84
C GLU A 100 9.76 21.04 -24.89
N LYS A 101 9.65 19.98 -25.72
CA LYS A 101 8.47 19.13 -25.78
C LYS A 101 8.50 18.12 -24.63
N PRO A 102 7.49 18.09 -23.75
CA PRO A 102 7.48 17.15 -22.65
C PRO A 102 7.30 15.70 -23.11
N LEU A 103 7.97 14.77 -22.43
CA LEU A 103 7.73 13.33 -22.56
C LEU A 103 6.38 12.94 -21.96
N ALA A 104 6.02 13.58 -20.83
CA ALA A 104 4.75 13.38 -20.15
C ALA A 104 4.28 14.67 -19.46
N ALA A 105 2.97 14.85 -19.37
CA ALA A 105 2.36 15.98 -18.69
C ALA A 105 1.20 15.50 -17.82
N ALA A 106 1.46 15.37 -16.51
CA ALA A 106 0.52 14.93 -15.50
C ALA A 106 -0.18 16.09 -14.78
N SER A 107 -1.07 15.81 -13.86
CA SER A 107 -1.84 16.79 -13.08
C SER A 107 -0.97 17.71 -12.24
N LEU A 108 0.14 17.20 -11.67
CA LEU A 108 1.00 17.92 -10.74
C LEU A 108 2.33 18.37 -11.38
N ALA A 109 2.84 17.65 -12.38
CA ALA A 109 4.17 17.83 -12.94
C ALA A 109 4.22 17.64 -14.46
N GLN A 110 5.32 18.07 -15.08
CA GLN A 110 5.76 17.70 -16.43
C GLN A 110 7.12 17.02 -16.36
N VAL A 111 7.39 16.15 -17.34
CA VAL A 111 8.66 15.46 -17.49
C VAL A 111 9.25 15.79 -18.84
N HIS A 112 10.51 16.23 -18.87
CA HIS A 112 11.25 16.59 -20.07
C HIS A 112 12.52 15.75 -20.21
N SER A 113 12.96 15.51 -21.44
CA SER A 113 14.26 14.88 -21.71
C SER A 113 15.33 15.95 -21.73
N ALA A 114 16.51 15.63 -21.24
CA ALA A 114 17.68 16.49 -21.32
C ALA A 114 18.97 15.65 -21.39
N THR A 115 20.10 16.29 -21.75
CA THR A 115 21.43 15.70 -21.66
C THR A 115 22.27 16.60 -20.79
N LEU A 116 22.96 16.04 -19.81
CA LEU A 116 23.91 16.77 -18.97
C LEU A 116 25.22 17.05 -19.69
N SER A 117 26.01 18.02 -19.22
CA SER A 117 27.29 18.39 -19.82
C SER A 117 28.35 17.26 -19.81
N ASN A 118 28.15 16.22 -18.98
CA ASN A 118 28.96 15.01 -18.96
C ASN A 118 28.52 13.94 -19.98
N GLY A 119 27.44 14.21 -20.76
CA GLY A 119 26.84 13.31 -21.75
C GLY A 119 25.75 12.39 -21.20
N ASP A 120 25.42 12.43 -19.91
CA ASP A 120 24.37 11.59 -19.33
C ASP A 120 22.99 12.02 -19.84
N HIS A 121 22.22 11.06 -20.32
CA HIS A 121 20.83 11.28 -20.69
C HIS A 121 19.94 11.23 -19.46
N VAL A 122 19.19 12.31 -19.21
CA VAL A 122 18.36 12.48 -18.03
C VAL A 122 16.92 12.84 -18.38
N VAL A 123 16.04 12.68 -17.41
CA VAL A 123 14.70 13.25 -17.41
C VAL A 123 14.58 14.26 -16.28
N VAL A 124 13.93 15.38 -16.58
CA VAL A 124 13.72 16.50 -15.65
C VAL A 124 12.22 16.57 -15.35
N LYS A 125 11.85 16.20 -14.15
CA LYS A 125 10.48 16.29 -13.62
C LYS A 125 10.32 17.64 -12.92
N VAL A 126 9.32 18.44 -13.33
CA VAL A 126 9.10 19.80 -12.83
C VAL A 126 7.66 19.97 -12.38
N LEU A 127 7.45 20.42 -11.15
CA LEU A 127 6.12 20.69 -10.62
C LEU A 127 5.47 21.88 -11.37
N ARG A 128 4.16 21.80 -11.55
CA ARG A 128 3.39 22.87 -12.20
C ARG A 128 3.45 24.18 -11.42
N PRO A 129 3.44 25.33 -12.11
CA PRO A 129 3.49 26.63 -11.47
C PRO A 129 2.32 26.82 -10.50
N ASN A 130 2.62 27.37 -9.32
CA ASN A 130 1.63 27.63 -8.26
C ASN A 130 0.83 26.42 -7.78
N ILE A 131 1.30 25.19 -8.02
CA ILE A 131 0.55 23.96 -7.72
C ILE A 131 0.24 23.85 -6.22
N HIS A 132 1.17 24.18 -5.34
CA HIS A 132 0.97 24.19 -3.89
C HIS A 132 -0.23 25.07 -3.46
N LYS A 133 -0.36 26.27 -4.08
CA LYS A 133 -1.49 27.17 -3.79
C LYS A 133 -2.81 26.60 -4.29
N LYS A 134 -2.80 25.97 -5.49
CA LYS A 134 -3.97 25.33 -6.09
C LYS A 134 -4.44 24.13 -5.24
N VAL A 135 -3.52 23.26 -4.85
CA VAL A 135 -3.81 22.09 -4.02
C VAL A 135 -4.39 22.53 -2.67
N LYS A 136 -3.72 23.45 -1.96
CA LYS A 136 -4.23 23.97 -0.66
C LYS A 136 -5.63 24.58 -0.78
N ARG A 137 -5.94 25.28 -1.90
CA ARG A 137 -7.28 25.80 -2.15
C ARG A 137 -8.31 24.70 -2.33
N ASN A 138 -8.02 23.72 -3.17
CA ASN A 138 -8.96 22.65 -3.49
C ASN A 138 -9.16 21.69 -2.31
N LEU A 139 -8.13 21.44 -1.50
CA LEU A 139 -8.26 20.69 -0.24
C LEU A 139 -9.22 21.38 0.75
N ARG A 140 -9.18 22.73 0.86
CA ARG A 140 -10.15 23.44 1.69
C ARG A 140 -11.58 23.25 1.20
N LEU A 141 -11.79 23.25 -0.13
CA LEU A 141 -13.10 22.99 -0.72
C LEU A 141 -13.56 21.56 -0.42
N LEU A 142 -12.70 20.57 -0.62
CA LEU A 142 -13.00 19.17 -0.30
C LEU A 142 -13.33 18.99 1.19
N LYS A 143 -12.56 19.59 2.10
CA LYS A 143 -12.84 19.56 3.54
C LYS A 143 -14.19 20.19 3.87
N SER A 144 -14.52 21.31 3.24
CA SER A 144 -15.83 21.96 3.43
C SER A 144 -16.98 21.11 2.91
N ALA A 145 -16.82 20.52 1.72
CA ALA A 145 -17.79 19.61 1.13
C ALA A 145 -17.99 18.35 1.97
N ALA A 146 -16.89 17.73 2.44
CA ALA A 146 -16.94 16.56 3.31
C ALA A 146 -17.67 16.86 4.64
N LYS A 147 -17.39 18.02 5.24
CA LYS A 147 -18.07 18.46 6.47
C LYS A 147 -19.58 18.67 6.25
N ILE A 148 -19.96 19.32 5.16
CA ILE A 148 -21.37 19.53 4.80
C ILE A 148 -22.06 18.18 4.55
N PHE A 149 -21.42 17.29 3.79
CA PHE A 149 -21.93 15.94 3.51
C PHE A 149 -22.09 15.13 4.81
N SER A 150 -21.14 15.20 5.72
CA SER A 150 -21.21 14.53 7.03
C SER A 150 -22.40 15.01 7.87
N TYR A 151 -22.82 16.27 7.69
CA TYR A 151 -23.94 16.83 8.43
C TYR A 151 -25.30 16.50 7.81
N ILE A 152 -25.38 16.46 6.48
CA ILE A 152 -26.64 16.26 5.74
C ILE A 152 -27.00 14.78 5.57
N TYR A 153 -26.00 13.93 5.36
CA TYR A 153 -26.21 12.53 5.03
C TYR A 153 -26.08 11.63 6.27
N SER A 154 -27.18 11.00 6.67
CA SER A 154 -27.27 10.23 7.91
C SER A 154 -26.32 9.01 7.95
N GLU A 155 -26.02 8.39 6.78
CA GLU A 155 -25.08 7.26 6.70
C GLU A 155 -23.62 7.69 6.53
N SER A 156 -23.32 8.97 6.66
CA SER A 156 -21.95 9.51 6.53
C SER A 156 -20.96 8.91 7.54
N TYR A 157 -21.45 8.40 8.67
CA TYR A 157 -20.63 7.67 9.65
C TYR A 157 -19.93 6.43 9.03
N ARG A 158 -20.57 5.78 8.06
CA ARG A 158 -20.01 4.63 7.34
C ARG A 158 -18.97 5.05 6.30
N LEU A 159 -19.27 6.13 5.57
CA LEU A 159 -18.41 6.63 4.49
C LEU A 159 -17.21 7.44 4.98
N LYS A 160 -17.25 7.91 6.24
CA LYS A 160 -16.18 8.68 6.90
C LYS A 160 -15.54 9.77 6.01
N PRO A 161 -16.33 10.65 5.35
CA PRO A 161 -15.81 11.55 4.31
C PRO A 161 -14.70 12.47 4.78
N ASN A 162 -14.69 12.86 6.06
CA ASN A 162 -13.62 13.68 6.63
C ASN A 162 -12.29 12.91 6.75
N GLU A 163 -12.33 11.60 7.03
CA GLU A 163 -11.14 10.75 7.06
C GLU A 163 -10.59 10.56 5.64
N VAL A 164 -11.47 10.27 4.68
CA VAL A 164 -11.10 10.13 3.26
C VAL A 164 -10.41 11.38 2.73
N VAL A 165 -10.93 12.57 3.02
CA VAL A 165 -10.29 13.83 2.60
C VAL A 165 -8.99 14.08 3.33
N ARG A 166 -8.82 13.63 4.57
CA ARG A 166 -7.56 13.71 5.32
C ARG A 166 -6.49 12.79 4.73
N ASP A 167 -6.88 11.56 4.38
CA ASP A 167 -6.00 10.59 3.70
C ASP A 167 -5.51 11.14 2.36
N TYR A 168 -6.45 11.70 1.57
CA TYR A 168 -6.11 12.37 0.33
C TYR A 168 -5.17 13.56 0.51
N GLU A 169 -5.42 14.41 1.51
CA GLU A 169 -4.53 15.53 1.84
C GLU A 169 -3.11 15.04 2.15
N SER A 170 -2.98 13.99 2.98
CA SER A 170 -1.68 13.40 3.30
C SER A 170 -0.96 12.89 2.06
N THR A 171 -1.67 12.20 1.16
CA THR A 171 -1.09 11.64 -0.07
C THR A 171 -0.67 12.73 -1.04
N ILE A 172 -1.56 13.67 -1.38
CA ILE A 172 -1.26 14.70 -2.39
C ILE A 172 -0.19 15.70 -1.92
N LEU A 173 -0.08 15.96 -0.62
CA LEU A 173 0.98 16.82 -0.09
C LEU A 173 2.36 16.15 -0.19
N LYS A 174 2.44 14.83 -0.07
CA LYS A 174 3.69 14.07 -0.30
C LYS A 174 4.10 14.12 -1.77
N GLU A 175 3.17 14.00 -2.70
CA GLU A 175 3.43 14.12 -4.15
C GLU A 175 3.88 15.52 -4.60
N LEU A 176 3.69 16.54 -3.77
CA LEU A 176 4.19 17.89 -4.02
C LEU A 176 5.62 18.13 -3.55
N ASP A 177 6.31 17.13 -3.07
CA ASP A 177 7.71 17.22 -2.66
C ASP A 177 8.56 16.22 -3.44
N LEU A 178 9.18 16.71 -4.53
CA LEU A 178 10.03 15.87 -5.38
C LEU A 178 11.30 15.38 -4.68
N LYS A 179 11.76 16.02 -3.58
CA LYS A 179 12.84 15.48 -2.75
C LYS A 179 12.40 14.21 -2.01
N LEU A 180 11.15 14.16 -1.56
CA LEU A 180 10.61 12.97 -0.94
C LEU A 180 10.50 11.82 -1.95
N GLU A 181 10.00 12.11 -3.16
CA GLU A 181 9.97 11.13 -4.26
C GLU A 181 11.38 10.63 -4.62
N ALA A 182 12.36 11.55 -4.72
CA ALA A 182 13.78 11.21 -4.96
C ALA A 182 14.34 10.30 -3.85
N SER A 183 13.99 10.56 -2.59
CA SER A 183 14.39 9.73 -1.46
C SER A 183 13.80 8.33 -1.54
N ASN A 184 12.51 8.22 -1.87
CA ASN A 184 11.84 6.94 -2.07
C ASN A 184 12.45 6.15 -3.24
N THR A 185 12.71 6.83 -4.36
CA THR A 185 13.38 6.27 -5.55
C THR A 185 14.74 5.70 -5.18
N ASN A 186 15.55 6.47 -4.47
CA ASN A 186 16.88 6.04 -4.05
C ASN A 186 16.84 4.88 -3.04
N LEU A 187 15.85 4.86 -2.13
CA LEU A 187 15.68 3.74 -1.19
C LEU A 187 15.28 2.46 -1.94
N THR A 188 14.32 2.55 -2.87
CA THR A 188 13.93 1.41 -3.71
C THR A 188 15.13 0.91 -4.53
N ARG A 189 15.91 1.83 -5.14
CA ARG A 189 17.14 1.49 -5.86
C ARG A 189 18.13 0.72 -4.98
N LYS A 190 18.37 1.17 -3.74
CA LYS A 190 19.27 0.49 -2.79
C LYS A 190 18.81 -0.92 -2.46
N ASN A 191 17.51 -1.13 -2.28
CA ASN A 191 16.94 -2.45 -1.96
C ASN A 191 17.15 -3.46 -3.10
N PHE A 192 17.28 -3.00 -4.35
CA PHE A 192 17.45 -3.83 -5.55
C PHE A 192 18.80 -3.65 -6.25
N LEU A 193 19.79 -2.99 -5.64
CA LEU A 193 21.07 -2.66 -6.28
C LEU A 193 21.82 -3.89 -6.82
N ASN A 194 21.67 -5.04 -6.16
CA ASN A 194 22.32 -6.31 -6.54
C ASN A 194 21.33 -7.30 -7.21
N SER A 195 20.15 -6.85 -7.61
CA SER A 195 19.14 -7.67 -8.27
C SER A 195 19.07 -7.33 -9.75
N ASN A 196 18.93 -8.35 -10.60
CA ASN A 196 18.63 -8.17 -12.02
C ASN A 196 17.11 -8.06 -12.29
N GLU A 197 16.29 -8.25 -11.27
CA GLU A 197 14.82 -8.30 -11.40
C GLU A 197 14.21 -6.92 -11.57
N LEU A 198 14.72 -5.91 -10.83
CA LEU A 198 14.21 -4.56 -10.82
C LEU A 198 15.31 -3.52 -10.88
N TYR A 199 15.27 -2.68 -11.90
CA TYR A 199 16.12 -1.50 -12.04
C TYR A 199 15.32 -0.23 -11.70
N ILE A 200 15.94 0.64 -10.92
CA ILE A 200 15.40 1.96 -10.56
C ILE A 200 16.39 3.02 -11.04
N PRO A 201 15.95 4.05 -11.80
CA PRO A 201 16.82 5.09 -12.31
C PRO A 201 17.56 5.83 -11.19
N GLU A 202 18.76 6.29 -11.49
CA GLU A 202 19.58 7.07 -10.59
C GLU A 202 19.00 8.48 -10.40
N VAL A 203 19.10 8.99 -9.17
CA VAL A 203 18.71 10.36 -8.82
C VAL A 203 19.94 11.26 -8.82
N TYR A 204 19.90 12.34 -9.58
CA TYR A 204 20.94 13.38 -9.58
C TYR A 204 20.63 14.40 -8.46
N TRP A 205 21.17 14.14 -7.27
CA TRP A 205 20.82 14.89 -6.05
C TRP A 205 21.19 16.38 -6.11
N ASP A 206 22.33 16.72 -6.75
CA ASP A 206 22.79 18.10 -6.92
C ASP A 206 21.85 18.92 -7.79
N LEU A 207 21.03 18.26 -8.64
CA LEU A 207 20.04 18.85 -9.52
C LEU A 207 18.61 18.56 -9.05
N THR A 208 18.42 18.19 -7.78
CA THR A 208 17.09 17.82 -7.23
C THR A 208 16.71 18.74 -6.08
N THR A 209 15.55 19.39 -6.21
CA THR A 209 14.91 20.26 -5.22
C THR A 209 13.50 19.75 -4.89
N SER A 210 12.74 20.48 -4.07
CA SER A 210 11.33 20.13 -3.83
C SER A 210 10.43 20.34 -5.06
N ASN A 211 10.85 21.14 -6.05
CA ASN A 211 10.04 21.45 -7.23
C ASN A 211 10.60 20.91 -8.56
N VAL A 212 11.86 20.49 -8.56
CA VAL A 212 12.56 19.92 -9.71
C VAL A 212 13.28 18.65 -9.28
N MET A 213 13.18 17.57 -10.06
CA MET A 213 13.87 16.31 -9.83
C MET A 213 14.49 15.85 -11.13
N VAL A 214 15.77 15.50 -11.09
CA VAL A 214 16.53 15.00 -12.23
C VAL A 214 16.88 13.53 -12.01
N LEU A 215 16.50 12.69 -12.96
CA LEU A 215 16.67 11.24 -12.96
C LEU A 215 17.38 10.79 -14.23
N GLU A 216 18.06 9.67 -14.14
CA GLU A 216 18.53 8.93 -15.29
C GLU A 216 17.39 8.64 -16.28
N LYS A 217 17.62 8.86 -17.57
CA LYS A 217 16.68 8.49 -18.62
C LYS A 217 16.81 7.01 -18.93
N ILE A 218 15.73 6.27 -18.71
CA ILE A 218 15.69 4.83 -18.98
C ILE A 218 15.45 4.52 -20.46
N ASP A 219 15.95 3.37 -20.91
CA ASP A 219 15.60 2.75 -22.18
C ASP A 219 14.92 1.40 -21.92
N GLY A 220 13.60 1.38 -21.95
CA GLY A 220 12.79 0.21 -21.67
C GLY A 220 11.57 0.10 -22.59
N ILE A 221 11.00 -1.09 -22.69
CA ILE A 221 9.75 -1.36 -23.40
C ILE A 221 8.61 -1.15 -22.38
N PRO A 222 7.59 -0.32 -22.68
CA PRO A 222 6.40 -0.27 -21.81
C PRO A 222 5.85 -1.67 -21.54
N CYS A 223 5.55 -2.00 -20.29
CA CYS A 223 5.09 -3.35 -19.93
C CYS A 223 3.75 -3.74 -20.58
N THR A 224 3.01 -2.77 -21.10
CA THR A 224 1.77 -2.96 -21.86
C THR A 224 1.99 -3.27 -23.34
N ASP A 225 3.20 -3.05 -23.85
CA ASP A 225 3.51 -3.27 -25.27
C ASP A 225 3.99 -4.71 -25.50
N ILE A 226 3.02 -5.63 -25.47
CA ILE A 226 3.29 -7.07 -25.60
C ILE A 226 3.92 -7.41 -26.96
N GLU A 227 3.57 -6.68 -28.01
CA GLU A 227 4.12 -6.90 -29.36
C GLU A 227 5.64 -6.61 -29.38
N GLN A 228 6.07 -5.52 -28.75
CA GLN A 228 7.50 -5.24 -28.63
C GLN A 228 8.21 -6.24 -27.71
N ILE A 229 7.61 -6.64 -26.58
CA ILE A 229 8.16 -7.65 -25.70
C ILE A 229 8.43 -8.96 -26.47
N GLU A 230 7.48 -9.41 -27.28
CA GLU A 230 7.62 -10.60 -28.15
C GLU A 230 8.67 -10.41 -29.24
N LYS A 231 8.67 -9.26 -29.91
CA LYS A 231 9.63 -8.93 -30.96
C LYS A 231 11.08 -8.96 -30.47
N TYR A 232 11.33 -8.53 -29.24
CA TYR A 232 12.65 -8.57 -28.61
C TYR A 232 13.03 -9.97 -28.10
N GLY A 233 12.13 -10.96 -28.18
CA GLY A 233 12.37 -12.33 -27.73
C GLY A 233 12.45 -12.46 -26.20
N ILE A 234 11.82 -11.58 -25.45
CA ILE A 234 11.85 -11.58 -23.99
C ILE A 234 11.07 -12.78 -23.44
N ASN A 235 11.67 -13.51 -22.51
CA ASN A 235 11.02 -14.61 -21.84
C ASN A 235 9.88 -14.15 -20.95
N LYS A 236 8.65 -14.19 -21.49
CA LYS A 236 7.44 -13.68 -20.83
C LYS A 236 7.12 -14.42 -19.52
N LYS A 237 7.42 -15.72 -19.44
CA LYS A 237 7.19 -16.51 -18.23
C LYS A 237 8.07 -16.00 -17.08
N ILE A 238 9.38 -15.95 -17.30
CA ILE A 238 10.33 -15.47 -16.28
C ILE A 238 10.05 -14.01 -15.93
N LEU A 239 9.70 -13.16 -16.90
CA LEU A 239 9.33 -11.78 -16.65
C LEU A 239 8.13 -11.69 -15.68
N ALA A 240 7.05 -12.43 -15.94
CA ALA A 240 5.87 -12.43 -15.08
C ALA A 240 6.17 -12.98 -13.67
N GLU A 241 6.96 -14.05 -13.56
CA GLU A 241 7.41 -14.62 -12.29
C GLU A 241 8.27 -13.61 -11.49
N ASN A 242 9.19 -12.90 -12.15
CA ASN A 242 10.01 -11.85 -11.52
C ASN A 242 9.14 -10.70 -10.99
N GLY A 243 8.05 -10.34 -11.66
CA GLY A 243 7.09 -9.34 -11.17
C GLY A 243 6.48 -9.73 -9.81
N VAL A 244 6.12 -11.00 -9.65
CA VAL A 244 5.63 -11.53 -8.35
C VAL A 244 6.73 -11.50 -7.30
N MET A 245 7.95 -11.93 -7.64
CA MET A 245 9.08 -11.94 -6.71
C MET A 245 9.46 -10.53 -6.25
N ILE A 246 9.46 -9.54 -7.15
CA ILE A 246 9.69 -8.12 -6.81
C ILE A 246 8.67 -7.66 -5.77
N PHE A 247 7.39 -7.95 -5.98
CA PHE A 247 6.34 -7.58 -5.05
C PHE A 247 6.55 -8.22 -3.67
N LEU A 248 6.78 -9.53 -3.63
CA LEU A 248 7.00 -10.24 -2.37
C LEU A 248 8.24 -9.71 -1.63
N ASN A 249 9.32 -9.43 -2.35
CA ASN A 249 10.53 -8.84 -1.79
C ASN A 249 10.27 -7.45 -1.22
N GLN A 250 9.59 -6.56 -1.94
CA GLN A 250 9.25 -5.22 -1.47
C GLN A 250 8.41 -5.27 -0.18
N VAL A 251 7.42 -6.18 -0.09
CA VAL A 251 6.51 -6.27 1.06
C VAL A 251 7.17 -6.97 2.24
N PHE A 252 7.73 -8.16 2.03
CA PHE A 252 8.16 -9.04 3.11
C PHE A 252 9.63 -8.91 3.47
N ARG A 253 10.53 -8.73 2.50
CA ARG A 253 11.96 -8.54 2.75
C ARG A 253 12.27 -7.10 3.17
N ASP A 254 11.88 -6.13 2.33
CA ASP A 254 12.30 -4.74 2.45
C ASP A 254 11.35 -3.92 3.32
N ASN A 255 10.11 -4.36 3.47
CA ASN A 255 9.01 -3.60 4.11
C ASN A 255 8.87 -2.18 3.54
N PHE A 256 9.11 -2.06 2.26
CA PHE A 256 9.02 -0.81 1.52
C PHE A 256 8.57 -1.12 0.09
N PHE A 257 7.29 -0.90 -0.19
CA PHE A 257 6.71 -1.25 -1.47
C PHE A 257 6.20 -0.04 -2.25
N HIS A 258 6.33 -0.12 -3.54
CA HIS A 258 5.74 0.84 -4.48
C HIS A 258 4.22 0.68 -4.46
N ALA A 259 3.51 1.70 -4.03
CA ALA A 259 2.07 1.63 -3.81
C ALA A 259 1.23 2.12 -5.00
N ASP A 260 1.86 2.48 -6.12
CA ASP A 260 1.20 2.89 -7.35
C ASP A 260 1.83 2.26 -8.60
N MET A 261 1.85 0.92 -8.63
CA MET A 261 2.37 0.10 -9.74
C MET A 261 1.44 0.15 -10.96
N HIS A 262 1.17 1.39 -11.43
CA HIS A 262 0.42 1.57 -12.65
C HIS A 262 1.27 1.16 -13.86
N PRO A 263 0.69 0.49 -14.90
CA PRO A 263 1.44 0.07 -16.09
C PRO A 263 2.24 1.18 -16.77
N GLY A 264 1.82 2.44 -16.67
CA GLY A 264 2.55 3.59 -17.19
C GLY A 264 3.87 3.90 -16.49
N ASN A 265 4.10 3.34 -15.29
CA ASN A 265 5.32 3.54 -14.50
C ASN A 265 6.29 2.36 -14.59
N ILE A 266 5.93 1.31 -15.35
CA ILE A 266 6.67 0.05 -15.41
C ILE A 266 7.10 -0.23 -16.85
N PHE A 267 8.39 -0.49 -17.01
CA PHE A 267 9.01 -0.84 -18.27
C PHE A 267 9.75 -2.18 -18.13
N VAL A 268 10.00 -2.82 -19.26
CA VAL A 268 10.77 -4.06 -19.34
C VAL A 268 12.17 -3.72 -19.89
N SER A 269 13.20 -4.21 -19.20
CA SER A 269 14.59 -4.04 -19.63
C SER A 269 14.89 -4.86 -20.89
N LYS A 270 15.67 -4.28 -21.81
CA LYS A 270 16.13 -4.95 -23.04
C LYS A 270 17.45 -5.72 -22.82
N ASN A 271 18.07 -5.58 -21.65
CA ASN A 271 19.46 -6.00 -21.43
C ASN A 271 19.65 -7.52 -21.35
N ASN A 272 18.65 -8.26 -20.87
CA ASN A 272 18.73 -9.72 -20.70
C ASN A 272 17.39 -10.35 -21.05
N VAL A 273 17.28 -10.91 -22.24
CA VAL A 273 16.02 -11.47 -22.75
C VAL A 273 15.66 -12.82 -22.10
N GLU A 274 16.66 -13.60 -21.67
CA GLU A 274 16.44 -14.89 -21.04
C GLU A 274 16.07 -14.76 -19.55
N ASN A 275 16.65 -13.76 -18.84
CA ASN A 275 16.27 -13.43 -17.47
C ASN A 275 15.95 -11.95 -17.39
N PRO A 276 14.78 -11.54 -17.91
CA PRO A 276 14.39 -10.16 -18.05
C PRO A 276 14.02 -9.52 -16.71
N GLY A 277 14.42 -8.24 -16.53
CA GLY A 277 14.04 -7.43 -15.40
C GLY A 277 13.07 -6.33 -15.77
N TYR A 278 12.43 -5.77 -14.75
CA TYR A 278 11.63 -4.57 -14.86
C TYR A 278 12.45 -3.30 -14.60
N ILE A 279 11.95 -2.19 -15.09
CA ILE A 279 12.41 -0.85 -14.73
C ILE A 279 11.17 -0.13 -14.19
N ALA A 280 11.25 0.37 -12.95
CA ALA A 280 10.17 1.17 -12.37
C ALA A 280 10.59 2.62 -12.24
N VAL A 281 9.67 3.51 -12.62
CA VAL A 281 9.81 4.96 -12.50
C VAL A 281 8.67 5.50 -11.63
N ASP A 282 8.80 6.73 -11.10
CA ASP A 282 7.78 7.38 -10.28
C ASP A 282 7.48 6.68 -8.94
N CYS A 283 8.40 6.81 -7.99
CA CYS A 283 8.23 6.29 -6.62
C CYS A 283 7.57 7.32 -5.67
N ALA A 284 6.67 8.17 -6.16
CA ALA A 284 6.01 9.20 -5.35
C ALA A 284 5.17 8.60 -4.22
N ILE A 285 4.48 7.50 -4.48
CA ILE A 285 3.64 6.81 -3.50
C ILE A 285 4.27 5.48 -3.13
N THR A 286 4.68 5.37 -1.88
CA THR A 286 5.24 4.14 -1.29
C THR A 286 4.48 3.77 -0.03
N GLY A 287 4.52 2.50 0.32
CA GLY A 287 3.89 1.97 1.52
C GLY A 287 4.85 1.12 2.35
N SER A 288 4.52 1.00 3.63
CA SER A 288 5.16 0.08 4.56
C SER A 288 4.12 -0.46 5.54
N LEU A 289 4.36 -1.62 6.10
CA LEU A 289 3.53 -2.26 7.11
C LEU A 289 4.28 -2.26 8.45
N SER A 290 3.56 -2.28 9.56
CA SER A 290 4.20 -2.63 10.83
C SER A 290 4.68 -4.09 10.80
N ASN A 291 5.63 -4.45 11.65
CA ASN A 291 6.11 -5.84 11.73
C ASN A 291 4.96 -6.80 12.06
N GLU A 292 4.02 -6.36 12.89
CA GLU A 292 2.83 -7.13 13.26
C GLU A 292 1.90 -7.32 12.06
N GLU A 293 1.56 -6.24 11.33
CA GLU A 293 0.70 -6.33 10.14
C GLU A 293 1.29 -7.23 9.06
N ARG A 294 2.60 -7.13 8.83
CA ARG A 294 3.30 -7.96 7.86
C ARG A 294 3.25 -9.44 8.23
N TYR A 295 3.44 -9.76 9.53
CA TYR A 295 3.32 -11.11 10.04
C TYR A 295 1.87 -11.64 9.93
N ILE A 296 0.89 -10.84 10.35
CA ILE A 296 -0.53 -11.20 10.25
C ILE A 296 -0.91 -11.45 8.80
N LEU A 297 -0.51 -10.58 7.88
CA LEU A 297 -0.77 -10.74 6.45
C LEU A 297 -0.20 -12.07 5.92
N ALA A 298 1.07 -12.37 6.21
CA ALA A 298 1.68 -13.63 5.78
C ALA A 298 0.93 -14.85 6.34
N ARG A 299 0.55 -14.82 7.62
CA ARG A 299 -0.22 -15.88 8.27
C ARG A 299 -1.63 -16.03 7.71
N MET A 300 -2.27 -14.93 7.35
CA MET A 300 -3.59 -14.94 6.70
C MET A 300 -3.51 -15.59 5.32
N LEU A 301 -2.53 -15.18 4.51
CA LEU A 301 -2.31 -15.76 3.19
C LEU A 301 -2.01 -17.26 3.28
N GLN A 302 -1.15 -17.67 4.20
CA GLN A 302 -0.86 -19.08 4.46
C GLN A 302 -2.12 -19.84 4.91
N SER A 303 -2.96 -19.24 5.77
CA SER A 303 -4.19 -19.87 6.25
C SER A 303 -5.21 -20.05 5.13
N VAL A 304 -5.28 -19.10 4.20
CA VAL A 304 -6.11 -19.18 3.00
C VAL A 304 -5.62 -20.33 2.10
N LEU A 305 -4.32 -20.38 1.79
CA LEU A 305 -3.72 -21.45 0.98
C LEU A 305 -3.96 -22.85 1.57
N LYS A 306 -3.79 -22.98 2.88
CA LYS A 306 -4.03 -24.25 3.60
C LYS A 306 -5.52 -24.49 3.92
N GLN A 307 -6.43 -23.64 3.43
CA GLN A 307 -7.88 -23.70 3.64
C GLN A 307 -8.24 -23.82 5.14
N ASN A 308 -7.41 -23.22 6.01
CA ASN A 308 -7.62 -23.21 7.45
C ASN A 308 -8.43 -21.98 7.87
N TYR A 309 -9.74 -22.02 7.60
CA TYR A 309 -10.65 -20.89 7.84
C TYR A 309 -10.82 -20.56 9.32
N LYS A 310 -10.67 -21.53 10.21
CA LYS A 310 -10.68 -21.31 11.66
C LYS A 310 -9.48 -20.46 12.09
N ALA A 311 -8.27 -20.77 11.62
CA ALA A 311 -7.09 -19.98 11.89
C ALA A 311 -7.21 -18.58 11.27
N LEU A 312 -7.78 -18.48 10.07
CA LEU A 312 -8.02 -17.22 9.38
C LEU A 312 -8.98 -16.33 10.18
N ALA A 313 -10.11 -16.86 10.67
CA ALA A 313 -11.07 -16.12 11.50
C ALA A 313 -10.43 -15.62 12.81
N ASN A 314 -9.65 -16.46 13.46
CA ASN A 314 -8.90 -16.07 14.66
C ASN A 314 -7.92 -14.92 14.39
N LEU A 315 -7.23 -14.93 13.24
CA LEU A 315 -6.31 -13.86 12.85
C LEU A 315 -7.04 -12.53 12.62
N PHE A 316 -8.21 -12.54 11.97
CA PHE A 316 -9.02 -11.33 11.79
C PHE A 316 -9.46 -10.71 13.13
N ILE A 317 -9.84 -11.54 14.11
CA ILE A 317 -10.26 -11.06 15.44
C ILE A 317 -9.06 -10.56 16.23
N SER A 318 -7.98 -11.37 16.33
CA SER A 318 -6.81 -11.04 17.15
C SER A 318 -6.02 -9.84 16.63
N SER A 319 -6.05 -9.58 15.33
CA SER A 319 -5.44 -8.38 14.72
C SER A 319 -6.24 -7.09 14.96
N GLY A 320 -7.46 -7.19 15.48
CA GLY A 320 -8.37 -6.06 15.61
C GLY A 320 -8.93 -5.53 14.28
N TRP A 321 -8.78 -6.30 13.19
CA TRP A 321 -9.33 -5.91 11.89
C TRP A 321 -10.85 -6.01 11.87
N VAL A 322 -11.42 -6.91 12.64
CA VAL A 322 -12.87 -6.97 12.92
C VAL A 322 -13.10 -6.72 14.41
N LYS A 323 -14.36 -6.46 14.79
CA LYS A 323 -14.72 -6.20 16.19
C LYS A 323 -14.35 -7.40 17.09
N ALA A 324 -13.87 -7.13 18.29
CA ALA A 324 -13.46 -8.16 19.24
C ALA A 324 -14.62 -9.07 19.72
N ASP A 325 -15.87 -8.57 19.66
CA ASP A 325 -17.08 -9.31 20.00
C ASP A 325 -17.66 -10.12 18.83
N THR A 326 -16.95 -10.20 17.71
CA THR A 326 -17.37 -10.97 16.52
C THR A 326 -17.43 -12.46 16.85
N ASN A 327 -18.56 -13.09 16.46
CA ASN A 327 -18.71 -14.54 16.61
C ASN A 327 -17.74 -15.28 15.68
N ASN A 328 -16.78 -15.99 16.24
CA ASN A 328 -15.72 -16.70 15.51
C ASN A 328 -16.28 -17.75 14.52
N ILE A 329 -17.31 -18.51 14.93
CA ILE A 329 -17.91 -19.57 14.09
C ILE A 329 -18.62 -18.94 12.88
N GLU A 330 -19.32 -17.82 13.09
CA GLU A 330 -20.02 -17.12 12.03
C GLU A 330 -19.03 -16.51 11.04
N LEU A 331 -17.96 -15.89 11.54
CA LEU A 331 -16.87 -15.37 10.72
C LEU A 331 -16.18 -16.48 9.93
N GLU A 332 -15.85 -17.63 10.57
CA GLU A 332 -15.27 -18.79 9.90
C GLU A 332 -16.15 -19.26 8.74
N ASN A 333 -17.47 -19.42 8.97
CA ASN A 333 -18.41 -19.83 7.94
C ASN A 333 -18.48 -18.84 6.78
N THR A 334 -18.45 -17.54 7.08
CA THR A 334 -18.42 -16.49 6.05
C THR A 334 -17.15 -16.54 5.20
N LEU A 335 -15.99 -16.70 5.84
CA LEU A 335 -14.71 -16.81 5.16
C LEU A 335 -14.63 -18.09 4.32
N ARG A 336 -15.14 -19.21 4.85
CA ARG A 336 -15.27 -20.47 4.13
C ARG A 336 -16.13 -20.31 2.89
N ALA A 337 -17.34 -19.78 3.03
CA ALA A 337 -18.27 -19.58 1.92
C ALA A 337 -17.69 -18.66 0.82
N CYS A 338 -16.83 -17.72 1.22
CA CYS A 338 -16.14 -16.84 0.30
C CYS A 338 -15.00 -17.54 -0.46
N CYS A 339 -14.22 -18.37 0.22
CA CYS A 339 -12.99 -18.96 -0.33
C CYS A 339 -13.24 -20.30 -1.06
N GLU A 340 -14.08 -21.20 -0.51
CA GLU A 340 -14.29 -22.54 -1.09
C GLU A 340 -14.64 -22.53 -2.58
N PRO A 341 -15.55 -21.68 -3.09
CA PRO A 341 -15.87 -21.66 -4.52
C PRO A 341 -14.68 -21.24 -5.41
N ILE A 342 -13.73 -20.52 -4.83
CA ILE A 342 -12.53 -20.05 -5.54
C ILE A 342 -11.55 -21.23 -5.67
N PHE A 343 -11.43 -22.07 -4.64
CA PHE A 343 -10.53 -23.23 -4.61
C PHE A 343 -11.08 -24.46 -5.35
N GLU A 344 -12.28 -24.40 -5.91
CA GLU A 344 -12.74 -25.39 -6.89
C GLU A 344 -11.97 -25.32 -8.21
N LYS A 345 -11.28 -24.19 -8.46
CA LYS A 345 -10.42 -23.98 -9.62
C LYS A 345 -8.97 -24.36 -9.30
N PRO A 346 -8.16 -24.71 -10.32
CA PRO A 346 -6.72 -24.83 -10.15
C PRO A 346 -6.12 -23.53 -9.54
N LEU A 347 -5.14 -23.67 -8.65
CA LEU A 347 -4.49 -22.52 -7.98
C LEU A 347 -3.97 -21.48 -8.99
N SER A 348 -3.46 -21.93 -10.13
CA SER A 348 -2.98 -21.06 -11.22
C SER A 348 -4.06 -20.15 -11.82
N GLU A 349 -5.34 -20.52 -11.71
CA GLU A 349 -6.46 -19.72 -12.21
C GLU A 349 -7.02 -18.76 -11.17
N ILE A 350 -6.62 -18.89 -9.90
CA ILE A 350 -7.10 -18.05 -8.81
C ILE A 350 -6.40 -16.69 -8.86
N GLU A 351 -7.18 -15.63 -9.01
CA GLU A 351 -6.69 -14.26 -8.94
C GLU A 351 -6.55 -13.82 -7.47
N PHE A 352 -5.29 -13.68 -7.03
CA PHE A 352 -4.93 -13.36 -5.65
C PHE A 352 -5.50 -12.01 -5.19
N GLY A 353 -5.37 -10.99 -6.03
CA GLY A 353 -5.88 -9.65 -5.72
C GLY A 353 -7.39 -9.63 -5.56
N LYS A 354 -8.13 -10.39 -6.37
CA LYS A 354 -9.59 -10.54 -6.24
C LYS A 354 -9.97 -11.33 -4.99
N LEU A 355 -9.22 -12.37 -4.65
CA LEU A 355 -9.47 -13.13 -3.42
C LEU A 355 -9.37 -12.23 -2.18
N LEU A 356 -8.32 -11.41 -2.06
CA LEU A 356 -8.21 -10.44 -0.96
C LEU A 356 -9.37 -9.45 -0.96
N LEU A 357 -9.77 -8.97 -2.14
CA LEU A 357 -10.93 -8.09 -2.26
C LEU A 357 -12.21 -8.74 -1.72
N TYR A 358 -12.49 -9.98 -2.09
CA TYR A 358 -13.66 -10.73 -1.60
C TYR A 358 -13.59 -10.99 -0.09
N LEU A 359 -12.42 -11.33 0.43
CA LEU A 359 -12.19 -11.50 1.87
C LEU A 359 -12.51 -10.21 2.64
N PHE A 360 -12.02 -9.07 2.19
CA PHE A 360 -12.28 -7.79 2.83
C PHE A 360 -13.74 -7.36 2.69
N GLN A 361 -14.38 -7.61 1.56
CA GLN A 361 -15.80 -7.30 1.36
C GLN A 361 -16.71 -8.16 2.24
N SER A 362 -16.46 -9.47 2.31
CA SER A 362 -17.27 -10.40 3.12
C SER A 362 -17.17 -10.11 4.62
N THR A 363 -16.04 -9.59 5.07
CA THR A 363 -15.80 -9.24 6.49
C THR A 363 -16.28 -7.85 6.88
N ARG A 364 -16.75 -7.01 5.94
CA ARG A 364 -17.31 -5.67 6.22
C ARG A 364 -18.45 -5.68 7.22
N GLN A 365 -19.34 -6.67 7.17
CA GLN A 365 -20.46 -6.80 8.11
C GLN A 365 -20.01 -6.95 9.57
N TYR A 366 -18.79 -7.42 9.80
CA TYR A 366 -18.17 -7.54 11.13
C TYR A 366 -17.40 -6.29 11.57
N GLY A 367 -17.59 -5.18 10.83
CA GLY A 367 -16.96 -3.90 11.16
C GLY A 367 -15.48 -3.82 10.76
N LEU A 368 -15.10 -4.48 9.65
CA LEU A 368 -13.73 -4.44 9.12
C LEU A 368 -13.19 -3.02 9.12
N SER A 369 -12.02 -2.84 9.71
CA SER A 369 -11.24 -1.60 9.71
C SER A 369 -9.82 -1.88 9.22
N LEU A 370 -9.54 -1.50 7.98
CA LEU A 370 -8.21 -1.66 7.38
C LEU A 370 -7.43 -0.35 7.45
N GLN A 371 -6.14 -0.48 7.68
CA GLN A 371 -5.22 0.65 7.54
C GLN A 371 -5.01 1.00 6.06
N THR A 372 -4.71 2.28 5.79
CA THR A 372 -4.49 2.78 4.42
C THR A 372 -3.38 2.02 3.69
N SER A 373 -2.33 1.59 4.41
CA SER A 373 -1.23 0.78 3.85
C SER A 373 -1.69 -0.57 3.28
N LEU A 374 -2.62 -1.26 3.94
CA LEU A 374 -3.18 -2.53 3.45
C LEU A 374 -4.07 -2.34 2.22
N VAL A 375 -4.81 -1.23 2.14
CA VAL A 375 -5.61 -0.88 0.97
C VAL A 375 -4.70 -0.59 -0.23
N LEU A 376 -3.62 0.15 -0.02
CA LEU A 376 -2.60 0.41 -1.05
C LEU A 376 -1.92 -0.87 -1.52
N LEU A 377 -1.57 -1.75 -0.58
CA LEU A 377 -1.00 -3.05 -0.88
C LEU A 377 -1.93 -3.91 -1.76
N GLN A 378 -3.21 -3.97 -1.40
CA GLN A 378 -4.20 -4.70 -2.19
C GLN A 378 -4.31 -4.16 -3.62
N LYS A 379 -4.35 -2.83 -3.79
CA LYS A 379 -4.33 -2.20 -5.13
C LYS A 379 -3.09 -2.61 -5.92
N THR A 380 -1.92 -2.50 -5.30
CA THR A 380 -0.64 -2.85 -5.92
C THR A 380 -0.64 -4.31 -6.37
N LEU A 381 -1.14 -5.21 -5.53
CA LEU A 381 -1.23 -6.63 -5.83
C LEU A 381 -2.12 -6.92 -7.05
N ILE A 382 -3.31 -6.28 -7.12
CA ILE A 382 -4.22 -6.43 -8.26
C ILE A 382 -3.53 -5.97 -9.56
N HIS A 383 -2.81 -4.85 -9.53
CA HIS A 383 -2.10 -4.34 -10.70
C HIS A 383 -0.97 -5.26 -11.15
N ILE A 384 -0.16 -5.75 -10.21
CA ILE A 384 0.97 -6.64 -10.52
C ILE A 384 0.48 -7.96 -11.08
N GLU A 385 -0.53 -8.57 -10.48
CA GLU A 385 -1.13 -9.80 -10.99
C GLU A 385 -1.76 -9.57 -12.36
N GLY A 386 -2.49 -8.47 -12.54
CA GLY A 386 -3.09 -8.10 -13.82
C GLY A 386 -2.06 -7.92 -14.93
N MET A 387 -0.97 -7.19 -14.67
CA MET A 387 0.15 -7.03 -15.61
C MET A 387 0.84 -8.36 -15.90
N GLY A 388 1.12 -9.14 -14.86
CA GLY A 388 1.75 -10.45 -15.00
C GLY A 388 0.95 -11.38 -15.92
N ARG A 389 -0.38 -11.43 -15.75
CA ARG A 389 -1.28 -12.25 -16.60
C ARG A 389 -1.47 -11.66 -18.00
N GLN A 390 -1.33 -10.37 -18.21
CA GLN A 390 -1.28 -9.78 -19.56
C GLN A 390 -0.03 -10.22 -20.33
N ILE A 391 1.11 -10.29 -19.64
CA ILE A 391 2.38 -10.72 -20.22
C ILE A 391 2.39 -12.24 -20.43
N TYR A 392 1.98 -12.99 -19.40
CA TYR A 392 1.95 -14.45 -19.39
C TYR A 392 0.64 -14.95 -18.75
N PRO A 393 -0.39 -15.31 -19.54
CA PRO A 393 -1.72 -15.69 -19.04
C PRO A 393 -1.74 -16.89 -18.09
N GLU A 394 -0.75 -17.80 -18.21
CA GLU A 394 -0.61 -18.99 -17.37
C GLU A 394 0.17 -18.72 -16.07
N LEU A 395 0.34 -17.47 -15.66
CA LEU A 395 1.07 -17.10 -14.44
C LEU A 395 0.44 -17.77 -13.20
N ASP A 396 1.20 -18.64 -12.56
CA ASP A 396 0.85 -19.24 -11.27
C ASP A 396 1.43 -18.40 -10.12
N PHE A 397 0.66 -17.39 -9.73
CA PHE A 397 1.04 -16.50 -8.62
C PHE A 397 1.22 -17.28 -7.31
N TRP A 398 0.33 -18.26 -7.04
CA TRP A 398 0.34 -19.01 -5.81
C TRP A 398 1.52 -19.97 -5.70
N GLY A 399 1.87 -20.64 -6.79
CA GLY A 399 3.04 -21.51 -6.85
C GLY A 399 4.35 -20.78 -6.53
N ILE A 400 4.39 -19.46 -6.75
CA ILE A 400 5.54 -18.62 -6.39
C ILE A 400 5.41 -18.10 -4.95
N ALA A 401 4.23 -17.65 -4.56
CA ALA A 401 4.02 -16.99 -3.28
C ALA A 401 4.07 -17.96 -2.09
N GLU A 402 3.54 -19.18 -2.22
CA GLU A 402 3.49 -20.17 -1.13
C GLU A 402 4.88 -20.51 -0.57
N PRO A 403 5.84 -20.98 -1.38
CA PRO A 403 7.18 -21.31 -0.87
C PRO A 403 7.90 -20.07 -0.31
N TYR A 404 7.70 -18.91 -0.92
CA TYR A 404 8.27 -17.67 -0.42
C TYR A 404 7.75 -17.32 0.98
N LEU A 405 6.42 -17.37 1.17
CA LEU A 405 5.78 -17.06 2.45
C LEU A 405 6.13 -18.09 3.54
N ASP A 406 6.17 -19.37 3.21
CA ASP A 406 6.56 -20.42 4.15
C ASP A 406 8.03 -20.23 4.60
N ASN A 407 8.95 -19.93 3.69
CA ASN A 407 10.34 -19.64 4.02
C ASN A 407 10.45 -18.37 4.88
N TRP A 408 9.77 -17.28 4.48
CA TRP A 408 9.80 -16.02 5.22
C TRP A 408 9.24 -16.18 6.65
N LEU A 409 8.12 -16.89 6.82
CA LEU A 409 7.54 -17.18 8.13
C LEU A 409 8.48 -18.01 9.01
N ASN A 410 9.14 -19.04 8.43
CA ASN A 410 10.11 -19.86 9.16
C ASN A 410 11.31 -19.03 9.62
N GLU A 411 11.79 -18.10 8.80
CA GLU A 411 12.87 -17.19 9.17
C GLU A 411 12.48 -16.25 10.32
N GLN A 412 11.21 -15.83 10.45
CA GLN A 412 10.78 -14.99 11.58
C GLN A 412 10.97 -15.69 12.94
N PHE A 413 10.90 -17.03 12.99
CA PHE A 413 11.10 -17.84 14.19
C PHE A 413 12.53 -18.37 14.32
N SER A 414 13.46 -17.94 13.47
CA SER A 414 14.85 -18.40 13.58
C SER A 414 15.48 -17.89 14.89
N PRO A 415 16.33 -18.70 15.54
CA PRO A 415 17.04 -18.29 16.78
C PRO A 415 17.86 -17.01 16.60
N LEU A 416 18.37 -16.77 15.39
CA LEU A 416 19.15 -15.56 15.07
C LEU A 416 18.27 -14.30 15.10
N LYS A 417 17.10 -14.32 14.47
CA LYS A 417 16.17 -13.17 14.52
C LYS A 417 15.60 -12.96 15.93
N LEU A 418 15.38 -14.01 16.68
CA LEU A 418 14.96 -13.89 18.08
C LEU A 418 16.05 -13.19 18.91
N LYS A 419 17.32 -13.51 18.66
CA LYS A 419 18.46 -12.84 19.29
C LYS A 419 18.51 -11.35 18.89
N ASP A 420 18.38 -11.04 17.61
CA ASP A 420 18.41 -9.66 17.12
C ASP A 420 17.24 -8.84 17.69
N TYR A 421 16.03 -9.40 17.74
CA TYR A 421 14.86 -8.80 18.39
C TYR A 421 15.08 -8.50 19.87
N ILE A 422 15.71 -9.43 20.61
CA ILE A 422 16.04 -9.24 22.03
C ILE A 422 17.09 -8.14 22.21
N ILE A 423 18.07 -8.07 21.34
CA ILE A 423 19.14 -7.04 21.39
C ILE A 423 18.57 -5.66 21.08
N GLU A 424 17.76 -5.53 20.02
CA GLU A 424 17.17 -4.26 19.59
C GLU A 424 16.13 -3.72 20.57
N ASN A 425 15.37 -4.62 21.22
CA ASN A 425 14.32 -4.24 22.18
C ASN A 425 14.72 -4.46 23.65
N LYS A 426 16.02 -4.53 23.94
CA LYS A 426 16.56 -4.83 25.29
C LYS A 426 15.97 -3.92 26.39
N GLU A 427 15.83 -2.63 26.10
CA GLU A 427 15.30 -1.65 27.06
C GLU A 427 13.80 -1.83 27.30
N ASP A 428 13.02 -2.06 26.26
CA ASP A 428 11.58 -2.30 26.33
C ASP A 428 11.25 -3.63 27.02
N ILE A 429 12.06 -4.67 26.74
CA ILE A 429 11.92 -5.98 27.40
C ILE A 429 12.26 -5.88 28.88
N LEU A 430 13.30 -5.14 29.25
CA LEU A 430 13.66 -4.89 30.65
C LEU A 430 12.60 -4.08 31.41
N LEU A 431 12.02 -3.06 30.76
CA LEU A 431 10.91 -2.28 31.34
C LEU A 431 9.67 -3.16 31.57
N LYS A 432 9.27 -3.96 30.59
CA LYS A 432 8.15 -4.88 30.71
C LYS A 432 8.44 -6.07 31.65
N ALA A 433 9.68 -6.51 31.73
CA ALA A 433 10.09 -7.55 32.69
C ALA A 433 9.90 -7.10 34.15
N SER A 434 9.98 -5.81 34.43
CA SER A 434 9.70 -5.26 35.78
C SER A 434 8.20 -5.30 36.17
N GLU A 435 7.30 -5.36 35.16
CA GLU A 435 5.85 -5.44 35.36
C GLU A 435 5.33 -6.89 35.49
N ILE A 436 6.11 -7.87 35.01
CA ILE A 436 5.74 -9.31 35.05
C ILE A 436 5.42 -9.81 36.48
N PRO A 437 6.14 -9.44 37.54
CA PRO A 437 5.78 -9.84 38.90
C PRO A 437 4.40 -9.34 39.33
N ALA A 438 4.03 -8.09 38.98
CA ALA A 438 2.72 -7.54 39.34
C ALA A 438 1.58 -8.27 38.61
N ILE A 439 1.73 -8.55 37.31
CA ILE A 439 0.73 -9.30 36.52
C ILE A 439 0.56 -10.72 37.04
N ILE A 440 1.65 -11.37 37.45
CA ILE A 440 1.59 -12.72 38.05
C ILE A 440 0.85 -12.67 39.42
N PHE A 441 1.10 -11.65 40.24
CA PHE A 441 0.42 -11.50 41.53
C PHE A 441 -1.07 -11.18 41.37
N GLU A 442 -1.44 -10.30 40.47
CA GLU A 442 -2.86 -10.00 40.13
C GLU A 442 -3.60 -11.23 39.63
N THR A 443 -2.98 -11.99 38.71
CA THR A 443 -3.57 -13.24 38.18
C THR A 443 -3.71 -14.30 39.26
N LEU A 444 -2.76 -14.40 40.19
CA LEU A 444 -2.85 -15.32 41.34
C LEU A 444 -3.91 -14.89 42.33
N ASP A 445 -4.13 -13.62 42.57
CA ASP A 445 -5.19 -13.10 43.43
C ASP A 445 -6.58 -13.25 42.77
N GLU A 446 -6.72 -13.09 41.47
CA GLU A 446 -7.95 -13.44 40.75
C GLU A 446 -8.27 -14.93 40.87
N ILE A 447 -7.29 -15.81 40.66
CA ILE A 447 -7.45 -17.28 40.86
C ILE A 447 -7.82 -17.62 42.28
N ARG A 448 -7.25 -16.95 43.30
CA ARG A 448 -7.61 -17.13 44.74
C ARG A 448 -9.04 -16.66 45.04
N SER A 449 -9.47 -15.54 44.44
CA SER A 449 -10.84 -15.05 44.63
C SER A 449 -11.87 -15.98 44.00
N PHE A 450 -11.56 -16.59 42.83
CA PHE A 450 -12.37 -17.65 42.23
C PHE A 450 -12.40 -18.94 43.04
N SER A 451 -11.31 -19.31 43.72
CA SER A 451 -11.24 -20.51 44.55
C SER A 451 -12.04 -20.39 45.87
N ASN A 452 -12.26 -19.17 46.37
CA ASN A 452 -13.02 -18.94 47.60
C ASN A 452 -14.54 -18.88 47.39
N ASN A 453 -15.04 -18.87 46.16
CA ASN A 453 -16.46 -18.93 45.82
C ASN A 453 -16.91 -20.38 45.53
N LYS A 454 -16.67 -21.26 46.50
CA LYS A 454 -17.05 -22.68 46.46
C LYS A 454 -18.54 -22.87 46.69
N ASN A 455 -19.41 -22.54 45.74
CA ASN A 455 -20.78 -23.08 45.78
C ASN A 455 -21.52 -22.92 44.41
N ALA A 456 -20.91 -23.26 43.30
CA ALA A 456 -21.64 -23.47 42.04
C ALA A 456 -20.85 -24.37 41.07
N ASP A 457 -21.41 -25.54 40.83
CA ASP A 457 -21.28 -26.42 39.67
C ASP A 457 -20.01 -27.26 39.48
N ALA A 458 -20.12 -28.51 39.88
CA ALA A 458 -19.14 -29.58 39.65
C ALA A 458 -18.83 -29.90 38.17
N LEU A 459 -19.62 -29.38 37.21
CA LEU A 459 -19.40 -29.53 35.78
C LEU A 459 -18.40 -28.50 35.20
N LYS A 460 -18.33 -27.33 35.80
CA LYS A 460 -17.32 -26.31 35.44
C LYS A 460 -15.93 -26.62 36.01
N ALA A 461 -15.84 -27.41 37.10
CA ALA A 461 -14.57 -27.78 37.70
C ALA A 461 -13.71 -28.66 36.78
N ASN A 462 -14.30 -29.55 36.01
CA ASN A 462 -13.58 -30.44 35.08
C ASN A 462 -13.07 -29.70 33.82
N GLU A 463 -13.83 -28.75 33.28
CA GLU A 463 -13.35 -27.89 32.18
C GLU A 463 -12.27 -26.92 32.66
N LEU A 464 -12.40 -26.39 33.87
CA LEU A 464 -11.39 -25.51 34.49
C LEU A 464 -10.08 -26.28 34.83
N GLU A 465 -10.14 -27.53 35.26
CA GLU A 465 -8.94 -28.35 35.46
C GLU A 465 -8.18 -28.63 34.16
N ILE A 466 -8.89 -28.86 33.06
CA ILE A 466 -8.29 -29.05 31.75
C ILE A 466 -7.69 -27.72 31.24
N GLN A 467 -8.34 -26.59 31.46
CA GLN A 467 -7.80 -25.27 31.15
C GLN A 467 -6.60 -24.91 32.02
N LEU A 468 -6.65 -25.17 33.31
CA LEU A 468 -5.55 -24.97 34.26
C LEU A 468 -4.34 -25.88 33.96
N SER A 469 -4.56 -27.12 33.53
CA SER A 469 -3.46 -28.01 33.12
C SER A 469 -2.79 -27.53 31.83
N LYS A 470 -3.56 -27.02 30.87
CA LYS A 470 -3.04 -26.37 29.67
C LYS A 470 -2.30 -25.06 30.00
N GLN A 471 -2.87 -24.23 30.89
CA GLN A 471 -2.25 -23.00 31.37
C GLN A 471 -0.96 -23.26 32.16
N LYS A 472 -0.94 -24.29 33.03
CA LYS A 472 0.28 -24.73 33.73
C LYS A 472 1.39 -25.21 32.79
N ASN A 473 1.03 -25.88 31.70
CA ASN A 473 2.00 -26.28 30.68
C ASN A 473 2.52 -25.07 29.88
N ILE A 474 1.65 -24.12 29.51
CA ILE A 474 2.03 -22.86 28.87
C ILE A 474 2.94 -22.05 29.81
N ASN A 475 2.60 -21.89 31.07
CA ASN A 475 3.40 -21.17 32.06
C ASN A 475 4.74 -21.87 32.37
N ARG A 476 4.80 -23.20 32.30
CA ARG A 476 6.05 -23.96 32.39
C ARG A 476 6.95 -23.73 31.21
N VAL A 477 6.39 -23.71 30.01
CA VAL A 477 7.13 -23.40 28.75
C VAL A 477 7.60 -21.95 28.76
N PHE A 478 6.74 -20.99 29.19
CA PHE A 478 7.11 -19.58 29.38
C PHE A 478 8.19 -19.40 30.46
N GLY A 479 8.06 -20.07 31.63
CA GLY A 479 9.06 -20.01 32.67
C GLY A 479 10.42 -20.57 32.25
N ILE A 480 10.43 -21.66 31.52
CA ILE A 480 11.67 -22.22 30.92
C ILE A 480 12.22 -21.26 29.87
N GLY A 481 11.36 -20.65 29.05
CA GLY A 481 11.76 -19.64 28.06
C GLY A 481 12.43 -18.42 28.71
N ILE A 482 11.87 -17.90 29.80
CA ILE A 482 12.43 -16.76 30.54
C ILE A 482 13.78 -17.14 31.18
N ILE A 483 13.92 -18.35 31.77
CA ILE A 483 15.18 -18.82 32.31
C ILE A 483 16.24 -18.96 31.22
N VAL A 484 15.87 -19.47 30.06
CA VAL A 484 16.77 -19.57 28.91
C VAL A 484 17.19 -18.17 28.42
N ILE A 485 16.27 -17.21 28.35
CA ILE A 485 16.55 -15.82 27.97
C ILE A 485 17.49 -15.16 28.99
N ILE A 486 17.25 -15.32 30.28
CA ILE A 486 18.11 -14.79 31.35
C ILE A 486 19.49 -15.45 31.29
N THR A 487 19.56 -16.74 31.05
CA THR A 487 20.84 -17.48 30.93
C THR A 487 21.64 -17.02 29.70
N ILE A 488 20.97 -16.79 28.56
CA ILE A 488 21.60 -16.23 27.35
C ILE A 488 22.09 -14.81 27.62
N MET A 489 21.31 -13.97 28.33
CA MET A 489 21.75 -12.61 28.70
C MET A 489 22.97 -12.61 29.64
N LEU A 490 23.12 -13.62 30.51
CA LEU A 490 24.28 -13.77 31.41
C LEU A 490 25.53 -14.32 30.70
N ILE A 491 25.37 -15.00 29.57
CA ILE A 491 26.49 -15.56 28.79
C ILE A 491 27.00 -14.54 27.73
N VAL A 492 26.18 -13.56 27.36
CA VAL A 492 26.50 -12.55 26.31
C VAL A 492 27.04 -11.24 26.95
N ASN A 493 27.04 -11.12 28.28
CA ASN A 493 27.79 -10.10 29.02
C ASN A 493 29.11 -10.69 29.50
#